data_ee2902601bda7880495ec08143d821a6
#
_entry.id   ee2902601bda7880495ec08143d821a6
#
_cell.length_a   1.000
_cell.length_b   1.000
_cell.length_c   1.000
_cell.angle_alpha   90.00
_cell.angle_beta   90.00
_cell.angle_gamma   90.00
#
_symmetry.space_group_name_H-M   'P 1'
#
loop_
_entity.id
_entity.type
_entity.pdbx_description
1 polymer ?
#
loop_
_entity_poly.entity_id
_entity_poly.type
_entity_poly.pdbx_seq_one_letter_code
_entity_poly.pdbx_strand_id
1 'polypeptide(L)'
;AYYAEKIPQYDEDIRAGRRKLISYKEIRKAIFEVVEKYEIKVVCAHNSRFDVNAVNITQRYLTKSKYRYFLPYGLEVWDTMKMAQSVIFKQKRYKEFCKENGYMTKNNQCRKTAEILYRYISGNNEFIESHTGLEDVMIEKEILAYCFRQHKAMEKVLYPAPLPKPIEEEDIYCFEDYLKYL
;
A
#
# COMPACT_ATOMS: atom_id res chain seq x y z
N ALA A 1 -7.79 -20.02 6.72
CA ALA A 1 -7.54 -18.79 5.98
C ALA A 1 -6.44 -18.00 6.68
N TYR A 2 -5.49 -17.48 5.95
CA TYR A 2 -4.28 -16.81 6.41
C TYR A 2 -4.51 -15.74 7.51
N TYR A 3 -5.58 -14.95 7.41
CA TYR A 3 -5.91 -13.93 8.42
C TYR A 3 -6.64 -14.47 9.66
N ALA A 4 -7.16 -15.69 9.63
CA ALA A 4 -7.88 -16.27 10.77
C ALA A 4 -6.97 -16.46 12.00
N GLU A 5 -5.70 -16.77 11.76
CA GLU A 5 -4.70 -16.95 12.81
C GLU A 5 -4.37 -15.63 13.56
N LYS A 6 -4.67 -14.47 12.95
CA LYS A 6 -4.42 -13.15 13.53
C LYS A 6 -5.60 -12.58 14.31
N ILE A 7 -6.79 -13.15 14.19
CA ILE A 7 -7.99 -12.67 14.87
C ILE A 7 -7.79 -12.58 16.38
N PRO A 8 -7.21 -13.59 17.08
CA PRO A 8 -6.98 -13.50 18.51
C PRO A 8 -6.10 -12.31 18.92
N GLN A 9 -5.06 -12.02 18.14
CA GLN A 9 -4.17 -10.87 18.35
C GLN A 9 -4.93 -9.55 18.15
N TYR A 10 -5.76 -9.45 17.11
CA TYR A 10 -6.56 -8.26 16.87
C TYR A 10 -7.58 -8.01 17.97
N ASP A 11 -8.24 -9.07 18.46
CA ASP A 11 -9.18 -8.97 19.58
C ASP A 11 -8.50 -8.50 20.87
N GLU A 12 -7.30 -9.01 21.16
CA GLU A 12 -6.50 -8.57 22.30
C GLU A 12 -6.09 -7.09 22.16
N ASP A 13 -5.62 -6.69 20.97
CA ASP A 13 -5.25 -5.31 20.69
C ASP A 13 -6.42 -4.35 20.84
N ILE A 14 -7.62 -4.76 20.40
CA ILE A 14 -8.84 -3.97 20.56
C ILE A 14 -9.21 -3.82 22.04
N ARG A 15 -9.19 -4.93 22.81
CA ARG A 15 -9.45 -4.90 24.26
C ARG A 15 -8.47 -4.04 25.02
N ALA A 16 -7.20 -4.07 24.60
CA ALA A 16 -6.14 -3.25 25.19
C ALA A 16 -6.10 -1.79 24.71
N GLY A 17 -7.01 -1.39 23.82
CA GLY A 17 -7.08 -0.04 23.26
C GLY A 17 -5.97 0.30 22.24
N ARG A 18 -5.17 -0.68 21.82
CA ARG A 18 -4.11 -0.49 20.80
C ARG A 18 -4.68 -0.45 19.38
N ARG A 19 -5.86 -1.02 19.17
CA ARG A 19 -6.61 -0.99 17.90
C ARG A 19 -8.02 -0.54 18.12
N LYS A 20 -8.62 0.03 17.10
CA LYS A 20 -10.02 0.42 17.08
C LYS A 20 -10.71 -0.20 15.87
N LEU A 21 -11.85 -0.84 16.09
CA LEU A 21 -12.72 -1.25 15.01
C LEU A 21 -13.55 -0.05 14.57
N ILE A 22 -13.42 0.33 13.31
CA ILE A 22 -14.15 1.45 12.73
C ILE A 22 -14.72 1.04 11.36
N SER A 23 -15.74 1.75 10.93
CA SER A 23 -16.34 1.51 9.62
C SER A 23 -15.43 1.95 8.48
N TYR A 24 -15.62 1.35 7.31
CA TYR A 24 -14.91 1.76 6.08
C TYR A 24 -15.11 3.26 5.77
N LYS A 25 -16.28 3.80 6.05
CA LYS A 25 -16.59 5.22 5.90
C LYS A 25 -15.74 6.10 6.82
N GLU A 26 -15.55 5.70 8.07
CA GLU A 26 -14.70 6.42 9.02
C GLU A 26 -13.24 6.34 8.62
N ILE A 27 -12.77 5.20 8.12
CA ILE A 27 -11.40 5.06 7.57
C ILE A 27 -11.20 6.05 6.41
N ARG A 28 -12.15 6.09 5.46
CA ARG A 28 -12.06 7.00 4.32
C ARG A 28 -12.06 8.46 4.77
N LYS A 29 -12.93 8.84 5.71
CA LYS A 29 -12.96 10.19 6.28
C LYS A 29 -11.63 10.56 6.91
N ALA A 30 -11.06 9.68 7.74
CA ALA A 30 -9.77 9.91 8.37
C ALA A 30 -8.64 10.10 7.35
N ILE A 31 -8.64 9.36 6.24
CA ILE A 31 -7.66 9.53 5.17
C ILE A 31 -7.80 10.92 4.51
N PHE A 32 -9.04 11.37 4.23
CA PHE A 32 -9.26 12.70 3.66
C PHE A 32 -8.76 13.79 4.59
N GLU A 33 -9.08 13.71 5.88
CA GLU A 33 -8.62 14.66 6.90
C GLU A 33 -7.09 14.71 7.01
N VAL A 34 -6.43 13.56 6.95
CA VAL A 34 -4.96 13.47 7.00
C VAL A 34 -4.35 14.06 5.72
N VAL A 35 -4.91 13.74 4.55
CA VAL A 35 -4.44 14.27 3.27
C VAL A 35 -4.55 15.79 3.23
N GLU A 36 -5.68 16.33 3.67
CA GLU A 36 -5.91 17.77 3.74
C GLU A 36 -4.99 18.46 4.76
N LYS A 37 -4.98 17.94 5.99
CA LYS A 37 -4.19 18.50 7.11
C LYS A 37 -2.70 18.61 6.82
N TYR A 38 -2.14 17.61 6.14
CA TYR A 38 -0.70 17.54 5.86
C TYR A 38 -0.35 17.85 4.41
N GLU A 39 -1.33 18.31 3.64
CA GLU A 39 -1.17 18.67 2.22
C GLU A 39 -0.51 17.55 1.40
N ILE A 40 -0.89 16.30 1.69
CA ILE A 40 -0.29 15.12 1.05
C ILE A 40 -0.59 15.14 -0.46
N LYS A 41 0.44 14.94 -1.26
CA LYS A 41 0.34 14.88 -2.73
C LYS A 41 0.61 13.50 -3.29
N VAL A 42 1.19 12.61 -2.48
CA VAL A 42 1.62 11.27 -2.89
C VAL A 42 1.18 10.24 -1.85
N VAL A 43 0.65 9.13 -2.31
CA VAL A 43 0.47 7.91 -1.53
C VAL A 43 1.34 6.82 -2.12
N CYS A 44 1.83 5.93 -1.27
CA CYS A 44 2.79 4.90 -1.68
C CYS A 44 2.44 3.56 -1.06
N ALA A 45 2.60 2.48 -1.82
CA ALA A 45 2.50 1.12 -1.32
C ALA A 45 3.39 0.17 -2.15
N HIS A 46 3.61 -1.05 -1.65
CA HIS A 46 4.35 -2.07 -2.38
C HIS A 46 3.40 -2.91 -3.25
N ASN A 47 3.55 -2.84 -4.58
CA ASN A 47 2.56 -3.34 -5.54
C ASN A 47 1.21 -2.60 -5.41
N SER A 48 1.29 -1.29 -5.34
CA SER A 48 0.19 -0.37 -5.03
C SER A 48 -1.05 -0.53 -5.92
N ARG A 49 -0.92 -1.16 -7.09
CA ARG A 49 -2.07 -1.53 -7.93
C ARG A 49 -3.06 -2.43 -7.19
N PHE A 50 -2.55 -3.36 -6.38
CA PHE A 50 -3.40 -4.26 -5.60
C PHE A 50 -4.22 -3.46 -4.59
N ASP A 51 -3.57 -2.58 -3.82
CA ASP A 51 -4.21 -1.80 -2.75
C ASP A 51 -5.23 -0.82 -3.32
N VAL A 52 -4.86 -0.06 -4.36
CA VAL A 52 -5.77 0.88 -5.03
C VAL A 52 -6.99 0.16 -5.61
N ASN A 53 -6.80 -1.01 -6.23
CA ASN A 53 -7.92 -1.77 -6.75
C ASN A 53 -8.81 -2.31 -5.62
N ALA A 54 -8.24 -2.84 -4.56
CA ALA A 54 -8.99 -3.39 -3.43
C ALA A 54 -9.89 -2.31 -2.79
N VAL A 55 -9.33 -1.14 -2.46
CA VAL A 55 -10.11 -0.05 -1.85
C VAL A 55 -11.13 0.56 -2.82
N ASN A 56 -10.81 0.68 -4.11
CA ASN A 56 -11.75 1.20 -5.09
C ASN A 56 -12.89 0.22 -5.40
N ILE A 57 -12.63 -1.08 -5.47
CA ILE A 57 -13.68 -2.10 -5.63
C ILE A 57 -14.62 -2.06 -4.42
N THR A 58 -14.08 -1.99 -3.21
CA THR A 58 -14.87 -1.85 -1.98
C THR A 58 -15.72 -0.59 -2.01
N GLN A 59 -15.15 0.55 -2.37
CA GLN A 59 -15.86 1.82 -2.49
C GLN A 59 -17.02 1.74 -3.49
N ARG A 60 -16.79 1.16 -4.65
CA ARG A 60 -17.82 0.98 -5.68
C ARG A 60 -18.93 0.04 -5.24
N TYR A 61 -18.56 -1.03 -4.56
CA TYR A 61 -19.52 -1.99 -4.01
C TYR A 61 -20.45 -1.33 -2.98
N LEU A 62 -19.88 -0.61 -2.02
CA LEU A 62 -20.62 0.06 -0.95
C LEU A 62 -21.50 1.22 -1.47
N THR A 63 -21.02 1.97 -2.46
CA THR A 63 -21.76 3.13 -3.00
C THR A 63 -22.64 2.78 -4.19
N LYS A 64 -22.59 1.54 -4.70
CA LYS A 64 -23.27 1.10 -5.93
C LYS A 64 -22.91 1.94 -7.16
N SER A 65 -21.79 2.65 -7.13
CA SER A 65 -21.31 3.51 -8.21
C SER A 65 -19.97 3.02 -8.76
N LYS A 66 -19.92 2.74 -10.07
CA LYS A 66 -18.68 2.35 -10.77
C LYS A 66 -17.66 3.50 -10.89
N TYR A 67 -18.07 4.72 -10.62
CA TYR A 67 -17.25 5.92 -10.79
C TYR A 67 -16.62 6.45 -9.49
N ARG A 68 -16.96 5.90 -8.34
CA ARG A 68 -16.44 6.38 -7.08
C ARG A 68 -15.10 5.74 -6.72
N TYR A 69 -14.23 6.56 -6.22
CA TYR A 69 -12.87 6.19 -5.81
C TYR A 69 -12.68 6.42 -4.32
N PHE A 70 -11.82 5.60 -3.73
CA PHE A 70 -11.56 5.65 -2.29
C PHE A 70 -10.69 6.84 -1.90
N LEU A 71 -9.58 7.02 -2.62
CA LEU A 71 -8.61 8.09 -2.33
C LEU A 71 -9.13 9.46 -2.78
N PRO A 72 -8.71 10.54 -2.10
CA PRO A 72 -8.94 11.89 -2.56
C PRO A 72 -8.40 12.11 -3.98
N TYR A 73 -9.07 13.01 -4.69
CA TYR A 73 -8.61 13.45 -6.00
C TYR A 73 -7.30 14.23 -5.92
N GLY A 74 -6.49 14.11 -6.94
CA GLY A 74 -5.24 14.88 -7.05
C GLY A 74 -4.02 14.23 -6.39
N LEU A 75 -4.18 13.02 -5.83
CA LEU A 75 -3.05 12.26 -5.31
C LEU A 75 -2.34 11.49 -6.42
N GLU A 76 -1.03 11.55 -6.40
CA GLU A 76 -0.18 10.66 -7.17
C GLU A 76 0.02 9.34 -6.42
N VAL A 77 -0.03 8.22 -7.10
CA VAL A 77 0.23 6.90 -6.50
C VAL A 77 1.59 6.39 -6.95
N TRP A 78 2.46 6.17 -5.98
CA TRP A 78 3.76 5.56 -6.21
C TRP A 78 3.76 4.07 -5.83
N ASP A 79 4.68 3.34 -6.45
CA ASP A 79 4.84 1.91 -6.23
C ASP A 79 6.28 1.58 -5.85
N THR A 80 6.51 1.21 -4.58
CA THR A 80 7.84 0.86 -4.08
C THR A 80 8.41 -0.37 -4.77
N MET A 81 7.58 -1.28 -5.29
CA MET A 81 8.06 -2.41 -6.10
C MET A 81 8.65 -1.94 -7.42
N LYS A 82 8.05 -0.95 -8.12
CA LYS A 82 8.64 -0.34 -9.31
C LYS A 82 9.97 0.35 -9.01
N MET A 83 10.03 1.08 -7.89
CA MET A 83 11.26 1.72 -7.43
C MET A 83 12.36 0.69 -7.17
N ALA A 84 12.04 -0.39 -6.45
CA ALA A 84 12.97 -1.48 -6.19
C ALA A 84 13.44 -2.17 -7.48
N GLN A 85 12.56 -2.35 -8.46
CA GLN A 85 12.91 -2.90 -9.77
C GLN A 85 13.90 -2.00 -10.51
N SER A 86 13.75 -0.70 -10.43
CA SER A 86 14.62 0.27 -11.08
C SER A 86 15.99 0.37 -10.40
N VAL A 87 16.06 0.19 -9.08
CA VAL A 87 17.23 0.49 -8.26
C VAL A 87 17.87 -0.76 -7.69
N ILE A 88 17.11 -1.57 -6.93
CA ILE A 88 17.64 -2.70 -6.15
C ILE A 88 17.94 -3.89 -7.05
N PHE A 89 17.02 -4.25 -7.93
CA PHE A 89 17.14 -5.43 -8.78
C PHE A 89 18.27 -5.34 -9.82
N LYS A 90 18.74 -4.14 -10.10
CA LYS A 90 19.90 -3.90 -10.96
C LYS A 90 21.22 -4.10 -10.23
N GLN A 91 21.21 -4.17 -8.89
CA GLN A 91 22.42 -4.36 -8.09
C GLN A 91 22.90 -5.81 -8.18
N LYS A 92 24.17 -6.01 -8.47
CA LYS A 92 24.82 -7.33 -8.49
C LYS A 92 24.69 -8.02 -7.12
N ARG A 93 24.93 -7.27 -6.03
CA ARG A 93 24.82 -7.75 -4.64
C ARG A 93 23.43 -8.30 -4.31
N TYR A 94 22.34 -7.65 -4.78
CA TYR A 94 20.98 -8.15 -4.55
C TYR A 94 20.74 -9.48 -5.28
N LYS A 95 21.25 -9.62 -6.50
CA LYS A 95 21.14 -10.88 -7.26
C LYS A 95 21.92 -12.03 -6.61
N GLU A 96 23.10 -11.75 -6.07
CA GLU A 96 23.91 -12.69 -5.29
C GLU A 96 23.15 -13.09 -4.01
N PHE A 97 22.68 -12.13 -3.23
CA PHE A 97 21.87 -12.35 -2.05
C PHE A 97 20.64 -13.26 -2.33
N CYS A 98 19.90 -13.00 -3.41
CA CYS A 98 18.76 -13.83 -3.78
C CYS A 98 19.16 -15.27 -4.14
N LYS A 99 20.30 -15.47 -4.78
CA LYS A 99 20.81 -16.81 -5.11
C LYS A 99 21.26 -17.58 -3.87
N GLU A 100 22.02 -16.94 -3.01
CA GLU A 100 22.58 -17.54 -1.79
C GLU A 100 21.49 -17.96 -0.80
N ASN A 101 20.39 -17.18 -0.73
CA ASN A 101 19.29 -17.43 0.19
C ASN A 101 18.07 -18.15 -0.43
N GLY A 102 18.15 -18.61 -1.67
CA GLY A 102 17.06 -19.34 -2.31
C GLY A 102 15.86 -18.45 -2.71
N TYR A 103 16.04 -17.14 -2.85
CA TYR A 103 14.97 -16.20 -3.20
C TYR A 103 14.83 -16.00 -4.72
N MET A 104 15.11 -17.04 -5.48
CA MET A 104 14.87 -17.04 -6.92
C MET A 104 13.51 -17.66 -7.25
N THR A 105 12.88 -17.15 -8.30
CA THR A 105 11.69 -17.76 -8.89
C THR A 105 12.07 -18.92 -9.81
N LYS A 106 11.07 -19.74 -10.22
CA LYS A 106 11.27 -20.79 -11.22
C LYS A 106 11.86 -20.28 -12.54
N ASN A 107 11.62 -19.00 -12.86
CA ASN A 107 12.14 -18.35 -14.06
C ASN A 107 13.51 -17.65 -13.82
N ASN A 108 14.23 -18.04 -12.79
CA ASN A 108 15.53 -17.48 -12.43
C ASN A 108 15.53 -15.93 -12.22
N GLN A 109 14.42 -15.40 -11.71
CA GLN A 109 14.29 -13.98 -11.35
C GLN A 109 14.28 -13.84 -9.83
N CYS A 110 14.83 -12.74 -9.30
CA CYS A 110 14.73 -12.41 -7.89
C CYS A 110 13.27 -12.21 -7.50
N ARG A 111 12.86 -12.73 -6.35
CA ARG A 111 11.53 -12.47 -5.79
C ARG A 111 11.37 -10.98 -5.44
N LYS A 112 10.13 -10.49 -5.51
CA LYS A 112 9.80 -9.05 -5.44
C LYS A 112 9.01 -8.68 -4.17
N THR A 113 8.93 -9.59 -3.19
CA THR A 113 8.17 -9.33 -1.95
C THR A 113 8.87 -8.29 -1.09
N ALA A 114 8.09 -7.49 -0.37
CA ALA A 114 8.59 -6.48 0.54
C ALA A 114 9.50 -7.09 1.61
N GLU A 115 9.13 -8.25 2.15
CA GLU A 115 9.93 -9.00 3.13
C GLU A 115 11.37 -9.30 2.65
N ILE A 116 11.52 -9.84 1.43
CA ILE A 116 12.85 -10.18 0.89
C ILE A 116 13.68 -8.93 0.63
N LEU A 117 13.04 -7.87 0.13
CA LEU A 117 13.69 -6.58 -0.05
C LEU A 117 14.15 -6.02 1.30
N TYR A 118 13.33 -6.12 2.32
CA TYR A 118 13.66 -5.64 3.66
C TYR A 118 14.79 -6.46 4.29
N ARG A 119 14.80 -7.78 4.16
CA ARG A 119 15.92 -8.64 4.59
C ARG A 119 17.25 -8.17 3.98
N TYR A 120 17.24 -7.91 2.68
CA TYR A 120 18.43 -7.39 1.99
C TYR A 120 18.87 -6.01 2.50
N ILE A 121 17.92 -5.10 2.69
CA ILE A 121 18.22 -3.71 3.10
C ILE A 121 18.70 -3.64 4.54
N SER A 122 18.09 -4.41 5.42
CA SER A 122 18.42 -4.43 6.87
C SER A 122 19.60 -5.35 7.21
N GLY A 123 19.96 -6.27 6.31
CA GLY A 123 20.93 -7.33 6.60
C GLY A 123 20.41 -8.41 7.57
N ASN A 124 19.12 -8.39 7.89
CA ASN A 124 18.48 -9.38 8.76
C ASN A 124 17.78 -10.47 7.96
N ASN A 125 18.46 -11.57 7.69
CA ASN A 125 17.94 -12.70 6.92
C ASN A 125 16.85 -13.48 7.66
N GLU A 126 16.80 -13.39 8.98
CA GLU A 126 15.82 -14.08 9.83
C GLU A 126 14.51 -13.28 9.99
N PHE A 127 14.43 -12.08 9.45
CA PHE A 127 13.24 -11.26 9.53
C PHE A 127 12.05 -11.98 8.88
N ILE A 128 10.92 -12.02 9.59
CA ILE A 128 9.65 -12.56 9.11
C ILE A 128 8.62 -11.45 9.21
N GLU A 129 7.98 -11.14 8.08
CA GLU A 129 6.92 -10.14 8.01
C GLU A 129 5.69 -10.62 8.79
N SER A 130 5.21 -9.85 9.76
CA SER A 130 4.01 -10.20 10.53
C SER A 130 2.71 -10.05 9.74
N HIS A 131 2.78 -9.39 8.60
CA HIS A 131 1.62 -9.03 7.77
C HIS A 131 0.53 -8.29 8.56
N THR A 132 0.95 -7.37 9.41
CA THR A 132 0.08 -6.40 10.05
C THR A 132 0.27 -5.06 9.36
N GLY A 133 -0.81 -4.37 9.00
CA GLY A 133 -0.72 -3.18 8.14
C GLY A 133 0.27 -2.10 8.61
N LEU A 134 0.49 -1.94 9.92
CA LEU A 134 1.48 -0.99 10.43
C LEU A 134 2.92 -1.46 10.16
N GLU A 135 3.22 -2.74 10.35
CA GLU A 135 4.55 -3.28 10.08
C GLU A 135 4.85 -3.25 8.58
N ASP A 136 3.86 -3.62 7.76
CA ASP A 136 3.96 -3.57 6.30
C ASP A 136 4.34 -2.16 5.84
N VAL A 137 3.68 -1.12 6.38
CA VAL A 137 4.00 0.29 6.09
C VAL A 137 5.43 0.66 6.51
N MET A 138 5.91 0.16 7.65
CA MET A 138 7.29 0.44 8.11
C MET A 138 8.33 -0.23 7.20
N ILE A 139 8.08 -1.45 6.74
CA ILE A 139 8.91 -2.14 5.75
C ILE A 139 8.94 -1.38 4.43
N GLU A 140 7.79 -0.97 3.93
CA GLU A 140 7.65 -0.21 2.68
C GLU A 140 8.34 1.15 2.76
N LYS A 141 8.27 1.82 3.91
CA LYS A 141 9.00 3.07 4.18
C LYS A 141 10.51 2.86 4.08
N GLU A 142 11.05 1.78 4.63
CA GLU A 142 12.48 1.48 4.52
C GLU A 142 12.90 1.18 3.08
N ILE A 143 12.09 0.47 2.31
CA ILE A 143 12.32 0.23 0.87
C ILE A 143 12.34 1.57 0.11
N LEU A 144 11.34 2.43 0.36
CA LEU A 144 11.25 3.76 -0.22
C LEU A 144 12.50 4.59 0.09
N ALA A 145 12.87 4.68 1.37
CA ALA A 145 14.03 5.43 1.82
C ALA A 145 15.33 4.90 1.23
N TYR A 146 15.49 3.58 1.17
CA TYR A 146 16.65 2.96 0.54
C TYR A 146 16.77 3.35 -0.94
N CYS A 147 15.67 3.27 -1.69
CA CYS A 147 15.67 3.63 -3.11
C CYS A 147 16.08 5.09 -3.34
N PHE A 148 15.58 6.03 -2.51
CA PHE A 148 15.98 7.42 -2.60
C PHE A 148 17.46 7.65 -2.24
N ARG A 149 17.97 6.98 -1.21
CA ARG A 149 19.39 7.07 -0.83
C ARG A 149 20.38 6.60 -1.92
N GLN A 150 19.90 5.84 -2.91
CA GLN A 150 20.76 5.42 -4.03
C GLN A 150 20.99 6.51 -5.08
N HIS A 151 20.25 7.62 -5.04
CA HIS A 151 20.33 8.75 -5.99
C HIS A 151 20.31 8.32 -7.47
N LYS A 152 19.54 7.30 -7.80
CA LYS A 152 19.40 6.77 -9.17
C LYS A 152 18.06 7.15 -9.76
N ALA A 153 18.03 7.32 -11.07
CA ALA A 153 16.77 7.41 -11.81
C ALA A 153 15.94 6.15 -11.59
N MET A 154 14.66 6.32 -11.25
CA MET A 154 13.76 5.22 -10.96
C MET A 154 12.34 5.52 -11.40
N GLU A 155 11.66 4.48 -11.86
CA GLU A 155 10.23 4.49 -12.06
C GLU A 155 9.55 4.35 -10.70
N LYS A 156 8.61 5.24 -10.39
CA LYS A 156 7.90 5.25 -9.12
C LYS A 156 6.40 5.44 -9.28
N VAL A 157 5.99 6.19 -10.29
CA VAL A 157 4.58 6.53 -10.50
C VAL A 157 3.83 5.34 -11.10
N LEU A 158 2.80 4.88 -10.39
CA LEU A 158 1.82 3.94 -10.92
C LEU A 158 0.69 4.69 -11.61
N TYR A 159 0.15 5.70 -10.93
CA TYR A 159 -0.88 6.59 -11.46
C TYR A 159 -0.44 8.03 -11.24
N PRO A 160 -0.40 8.86 -12.30
CA PRO A 160 -0.14 10.28 -12.16
C PRO A 160 -1.36 11.00 -11.54
N ALA A 161 -1.12 12.10 -10.89
CA ALA A 161 -2.19 13.03 -10.51
C ALA A 161 -2.65 13.84 -11.74
N PRO A 162 -3.95 14.18 -11.88
CA PRO A 162 -5.10 13.76 -11.09
C PRO A 162 -5.50 12.30 -11.37
N LEU A 163 -5.81 11.59 -10.32
CA LEU A 163 -6.14 10.20 -10.35
C LEU A 163 -7.44 9.91 -9.67
N PRO A 164 -8.21 9.06 -10.28
CA PRO A 164 -8.72 9.16 -11.62
C PRO A 164 -9.52 10.43 -11.78
N LYS A 165 -9.87 10.81 -13.01
CA LYS A 165 -10.65 12.03 -13.22
C LYS A 165 -11.82 12.12 -12.23
N PRO A 166 -12.05 13.23 -11.52
CA PRO A 166 -13.26 13.35 -10.73
C PRO A 166 -14.46 13.22 -11.66
N ILE A 167 -15.45 12.58 -11.16
CA ILE A 167 -16.75 12.54 -11.77
C ILE A 167 -17.30 13.97 -11.68
N GLU A 168 -17.96 14.42 -12.70
CA GLU A 168 -18.61 15.73 -12.74
C GLU A 168 -19.47 15.93 -11.47
N GLU A 169 -19.60 17.18 -11.00
CA GLU A 169 -20.24 17.48 -9.71
C GLU A 169 -21.62 16.85 -9.55
N GLU A 170 -22.34 16.65 -10.63
CA GLU A 170 -23.64 15.95 -10.64
C GLU A 170 -23.58 14.49 -10.20
N ASP A 171 -22.43 13.82 -10.34
CA ASP A 171 -22.20 12.45 -9.87
C ASP A 171 -21.70 12.39 -8.40
N ILE A 172 -21.38 13.53 -7.81
CA ILE A 172 -21.04 13.67 -6.39
C ILE A 172 -22.30 13.56 -5.52
N TYR A 173 -23.49 13.43 -6.16
CA TYR A 173 -24.74 13.16 -5.46
C TYR A 173 -24.64 11.87 -4.70
N CYS A 174 -24.74 12.08 -3.68
CA CYS A 174 -25.50 12.04 -2.48
C CYS A 174 -24.73 11.33 -1.40
N PHE A 175 -24.04 12.07 -0.63
CA PHE A 175 -23.72 11.62 0.72
C PHE A 175 -25.01 11.20 1.46
N GLU A 176 -26.14 11.84 1.14
CA GLU A 176 -27.46 11.52 1.68
C GLU A 176 -28.07 10.24 1.11
N ASP A 177 -27.89 9.95 -0.19
CA ASP A 177 -28.29 8.67 -0.77
C ASP A 177 -27.45 7.50 -0.26
N TYR A 178 -26.24 7.78 0.16
CA TYR A 178 -25.35 6.81 0.79
C TYR A 178 -25.86 6.34 2.15
N LEU A 179 -26.52 7.22 2.91
CA LEU A 179 -27.10 6.90 4.21
C LEU A 179 -28.35 6.00 4.12
N LYS A 180 -29.02 5.95 2.96
CA LYS A 180 -30.17 5.07 2.74
C LYS A 180 -29.80 3.59 2.54
N TYR A 181 -28.53 3.27 2.36
CA TYR A 181 -28.03 1.91 2.11
C TYR A 181 -27.12 1.38 3.23
N LEU A 182 -27.00 2.09 4.33
CA LEU A 182 -26.45 1.66 5.62
C LEU A 182 -27.58 1.34 6.60
#